data_dd69cfadb9a1bc35073cbab3aac19c8a
#
_entry.id   dd69cfadb9a1bc35073cbab3aac19c8a
#
_cell.length_a   1.000
_cell.length_b   1.000
_cell.length_c   1.000
_cell.angle_alpha   90.00
_cell.angle_beta   90.00
_cell.angle_gamma   90.00
#
_symmetry.space_group_name_H-M   'P 1'
#
loop_
_entity.id
_entity.type
_entity.pdbx_description
1 polymer ?
#
loop_
_entity_poly.entity_id
_entity_poly.type
_entity_poly.pdbx_seq_one_letter_code
_entity_poly.pdbx_strand_id
1 'polypeptide(L)'
;MAMLEVKDLEVYYGMIQAIKGISFEVNQGEVVALIGANGAGKTTTLHTITGLLPSKKGTVTFEGQDITKVTAHKIVYMGVAHVPEGRRVFADLSVYQNLKMGAYTRKDKEEIEQTIAMVYERFPRLKERKAQRA
;
A
#
# COMPACT_ATOMS: atom_id res chain seq x y z
N MET A 1 9.26 -10.51 -16.42
CA MET A 1 8.61 -11.06 -15.23
C MET A 1 7.83 -9.97 -14.52
N ALA A 2 6.60 -10.24 -14.17
CA ALA A 2 5.79 -9.28 -13.46
C ALA A 2 6.33 -9.03 -12.03
N MET A 3 6.35 -7.78 -11.60
CA MET A 3 6.70 -7.42 -10.23
C MET A 3 5.61 -7.88 -9.27
N LEU A 4 4.35 -7.62 -9.63
CA LEU A 4 3.18 -8.05 -8.88
C LEU A 4 2.28 -8.85 -9.81
N GLU A 5 1.82 -10.01 -9.35
CA GLU A 5 0.91 -10.85 -10.12
C GLU A 5 -0.24 -11.31 -9.22
N VAL A 6 -1.45 -11.04 -9.69
CA VAL A 6 -2.68 -11.49 -9.03
C VAL A 6 -3.38 -12.45 -9.98
N LYS A 7 -3.65 -13.67 -9.50
CA LYS A 7 -4.31 -14.72 -10.30
C LYS A 7 -5.55 -15.25 -9.62
N ASP A 8 -6.65 -15.20 -10.33
CA ASP A 8 -7.94 -15.82 -9.97
C ASP A 8 -8.37 -15.49 -8.55
N LEU A 9 -8.16 -14.23 -8.14
CA LEU A 9 -8.42 -13.79 -6.78
C LEU A 9 -9.91 -13.75 -6.48
N GLU A 10 -10.33 -14.49 -5.44
CA GLU A 10 -11.69 -14.48 -4.93
C GLU A 10 -11.69 -14.08 -3.46
N VAL A 11 -12.50 -13.10 -3.11
CA VAL A 11 -12.61 -12.60 -1.74
C VAL A 11 -14.07 -12.51 -1.33
N TYR A 12 -14.35 -12.94 -0.10
CA TYR A 12 -15.68 -12.95 0.47
C TYR A 12 -15.74 -12.14 1.76
N TYR A 13 -16.84 -11.43 1.97
CA TYR A 13 -17.24 -10.89 3.26
C TYR A 13 -18.38 -11.77 3.79
N GLY A 14 -18.04 -12.74 4.65
CA GLY A 14 -19.00 -13.75 5.07
C GLY A 14 -19.49 -14.55 3.87
N MET A 15 -20.77 -14.47 3.54
CA MET A 15 -21.36 -15.16 2.38
C MET A 15 -21.39 -14.30 1.12
N ILE A 16 -21.00 -13.03 1.19
CA ILE A 16 -21.04 -12.12 0.04
C ILE A 16 -19.69 -12.16 -0.68
N GLN A 17 -19.73 -12.51 -1.96
CA GLN A 17 -18.53 -12.52 -2.79
C GLN A 17 -18.22 -11.10 -3.27
N ALA A 18 -17.15 -10.51 -2.75
CA ALA A 18 -16.72 -9.18 -3.12
C ALA A 18 -15.86 -9.16 -4.38
N ILE A 19 -15.04 -10.19 -4.58
CA ILE A 19 -14.17 -10.34 -5.75
C ILE A 19 -14.40 -11.74 -6.35
N LYS A 20 -14.63 -11.79 -7.65
CA LYS A 20 -15.12 -12.99 -8.38
C LYS A 20 -14.10 -13.59 -9.34
N GLY A 21 -12.83 -13.65 -8.93
CA GLY A 21 -11.80 -14.27 -9.76
C GLY A 21 -11.12 -13.29 -10.70
N ILE A 22 -10.58 -12.21 -10.17
CA ILE A 22 -9.83 -11.26 -11.00
C ILE A 22 -8.38 -11.68 -11.13
N SER A 23 -7.79 -11.34 -12.29
CA SER A 23 -6.37 -11.57 -12.56
C SER A 23 -5.79 -10.35 -13.25
N PHE A 24 -4.61 -9.94 -12.81
CA PHE A 24 -3.85 -8.86 -13.45
C PHE A 24 -2.40 -8.91 -13.00
N GLU A 25 -1.56 -8.15 -13.68
CA GLU A 25 -0.15 -8.04 -13.31
C GLU A 25 0.34 -6.61 -13.44
N VAL A 26 1.38 -6.28 -12.69
CA VAL A 26 2.06 -4.99 -12.75
C VAL A 26 3.55 -5.27 -12.95
N ASN A 27 4.11 -4.73 -14.01
CA ASN A 27 5.55 -4.84 -14.26
C ASN A 27 6.29 -3.67 -13.61
N GLN A 28 7.58 -3.85 -13.42
CA GLN A 28 8.40 -2.80 -12.86
C GLN A 28 8.33 -1.53 -13.72
N GLY A 29 8.14 -0.39 -13.07
CA GLY A 29 8.02 0.89 -13.77
C GLY A 29 6.65 1.18 -14.36
N GLU A 30 5.69 0.26 -14.21
CA GLU A 30 4.32 0.43 -14.71
C GLU A 30 3.41 1.08 -13.68
N VAL A 31 2.43 1.84 -14.17
CA VAL A 31 1.29 2.29 -13.38
C VAL A 31 0.05 1.61 -13.93
N VAL A 32 -0.64 0.86 -13.09
CA VAL A 32 -1.86 0.14 -13.46
C VAL A 32 -3.03 0.73 -12.68
N ALA A 33 -4.12 1.04 -13.36
CA ALA A 33 -5.33 1.57 -12.75
C ALA A 33 -6.40 0.48 -12.62
N LEU A 34 -7.02 0.40 -11.43
CA LEU A 34 -8.21 -0.41 -11.20
C LEU A 34 -9.42 0.51 -11.34
N ILE A 35 -10.25 0.25 -12.34
CA ILE A 35 -11.40 1.07 -12.67
C ILE A 35 -12.68 0.31 -12.36
N GLY A 36 -13.65 1.00 -11.78
CA GLY A 36 -14.95 0.41 -11.48
C GLY A 36 -15.78 1.34 -10.63
N ALA A 37 -17.09 1.06 -10.56
CA ALA A 37 -18.00 1.80 -9.70
C ALA A 37 -17.72 1.51 -8.22
N ASN A 38 -18.28 2.32 -7.33
CA ASN A 38 -18.22 2.05 -5.89
C ASN A 38 -18.84 0.68 -5.60
N GLY A 39 -18.16 -0.13 -4.81
CA GLY A 39 -18.60 -1.49 -4.51
C GLY A 39 -18.14 -2.54 -5.54
N ALA A 40 -17.37 -2.16 -6.56
CA ALA A 40 -16.87 -3.11 -7.55
C ALA A 40 -15.66 -3.95 -7.07
N GLY A 41 -15.18 -3.71 -5.87
CA GLY A 41 -14.07 -4.48 -5.29
C GLY A 41 -12.69 -3.85 -5.41
N LYS A 42 -12.57 -2.60 -5.82
CA LYS A 42 -11.26 -1.92 -5.95
C LYS A 42 -10.51 -1.87 -4.63
N THR A 43 -11.13 -1.34 -3.59
CA THR A 43 -10.55 -1.24 -2.25
C THR A 43 -10.29 -2.62 -1.66
N THR A 44 -11.22 -3.54 -1.85
CA THR A 44 -11.10 -4.93 -1.39
C THR A 44 -9.88 -5.60 -2.02
N THR A 45 -9.66 -5.38 -3.31
CA THR A 45 -8.50 -5.91 -4.03
C THR A 45 -7.20 -5.38 -3.43
N LEU A 46 -7.11 -4.07 -3.19
CA LEU A 46 -5.92 -3.45 -2.60
C LEU A 46 -5.68 -3.96 -1.17
N HIS A 47 -6.72 -4.08 -0.36
CA HIS A 47 -6.60 -4.62 1.00
C HIS A 47 -6.15 -6.08 1.00
N THR A 48 -6.58 -6.87 0.02
CA THR A 48 -6.17 -8.27 -0.10
C THR A 48 -4.70 -8.39 -0.51
N ILE A 49 -4.26 -7.57 -1.47
CA ILE A 49 -2.85 -7.54 -1.90
C ILE A 49 -1.93 -7.16 -0.74
N THR A 50 -2.34 -6.22 0.09
CA THR A 50 -1.53 -5.73 1.22
C THR A 50 -1.68 -6.57 2.49
N GLY A 51 -2.44 -7.65 2.46
CA GLY A 51 -2.57 -8.57 3.58
C GLY A 51 -3.58 -8.17 4.64
N LEU A 52 -4.36 -7.13 4.42
CA LEU A 52 -5.38 -6.68 5.37
C LEU A 52 -6.65 -7.54 5.34
N LEU A 53 -6.88 -8.22 4.23
CA LEU A 53 -8.00 -9.15 4.06
C LEU A 53 -7.50 -10.49 3.53
N PRO A 54 -8.04 -11.63 4.00
CA PRO A 54 -7.71 -12.92 3.43
C PRO A 54 -8.45 -13.15 2.13
N SER A 55 -7.81 -13.83 1.18
CA SER A 55 -8.47 -14.34 -0.02
C SER A 55 -9.01 -15.74 0.23
N LYS A 56 -10.12 -16.08 -0.42
CA LYS A 56 -10.67 -17.44 -0.36
C LYS A 56 -10.01 -18.35 -1.40
N LYS A 57 -9.73 -17.79 -2.59
CA LYS A 57 -9.06 -18.47 -3.68
C LYS A 57 -8.13 -17.51 -4.40
N GLY A 58 -7.25 -18.06 -5.22
CA GLY A 58 -6.32 -17.31 -6.01
C GLY A 58 -5.01 -17.04 -5.30
N THR A 59 -4.09 -16.40 -5.98
CA THR A 59 -2.76 -16.11 -5.49
C THR A 59 -2.35 -14.68 -5.76
N VAL A 60 -1.53 -14.15 -4.86
CA VAL A 60 -0.83 -12.88 -5.03
C VAL A 60 0.65 -13.16 -4.92
N THR A 61 1.41 -12.79 -5.94
CA THR A 61 2.85 -13.00 -6.01
C THR A 61 3.54 -11.65 -6.17
N PHE A 62 4.54 -11.38 -5.34
CA PHE A 62 5.34 -10.16 -5.41
C PHE A 62 6.81 -10.52 -5.58
N GLU A 63 7.41 -10.03 -6.66
CA GLU A 63 8.80 -10.32 -7.03
C GLU A 63 9.13 -11.83 -6.99
N GLY A 64 8.21 -12.65 -7.52
CA GLY A 64 8.37 -14.11 -7.57
C GLY A 64 8.04 -14.83 -6.28
N GLN A 65 7.69 -14.13 -5.21
CA GLN A 65 7.37 -14.73 -3.92
C GLN A 65 5.86 -14.68 -3.67
N ASP A 66 5.28 -15.82 -3.29
CA ASP A 66 3.86 -15.90 -2.93
C ASP A 66 3.61 -15.18 -1.61
N ILE A 67 2.82 -14.11 -1.66
CA ILE A 67 2.45 -13.33 -0.48
C ILE A 67 0.98 -13.50 -0.08
N THR A 68 0.29 -14.45 -0.67
CA THR A 68 -1.16 -14.65 -0.47
C THR A 68 -1.55 -14.79 1.00
N LYS A 69 -0.73 -15.47 1.78
CA LYS A 69 -0.98 -15.71 3.22
C LYS A 69 0.01 -15.00 4.14
N VAL A 70 0.81 -14.09 3.59
CA VAL A 70 1.76 -13.31 4.38
C VAL A 70 1.00 -12.18 5.10
N THR A 71 1.36 -11.93 6.36
CA THR A 71 0.71 -10.87 7.14
C THR A 71 1.04 -9.48 6.59
N ALA A 72 0.12 -8.52 6.76
CA ALA A 72 0.30 -7.15 6.30
C ALA A 72 1.60 -6.53 6.81
N HIS A 73 1.93 -6.77 8.07
CA HIS A 73 3.16 -6.30 8.69
C HIS A 73 4.41 -6.73 7.91
N LYS A 74 4.48 -8.00 7.51
CA LYS A 74 5.62 -8.53 6.75
C LYS A 74 5.64 -8.04 5.31
N ILE A 75 4.47 -7.85 4.69
CA ILE A 75 4.37 -7.36 3.32
C ILE A 75 4.96 -5.94 3.20
N VAL A 76 4.74 -5.10 4.20
CA VAL A 76 5.33 -3.74 4.22
C VAL A 76 6.86 -3.81 4.21
N TYR A 77 7.45 -4.73 4.97
CA TYR A 77 8.91 -4.91 4.96
C TYR A 77 9.45 -5.40 3.62
N MET A 78 8.62 -6.02 2.81
CA MET A 78 9.00 -6.47 1.46
C MET A 78 9.04 -5.33 0.44
N GLY A 79 8.58 -4.13 0.82
CA GLY A 79 8.59 -2.96 -0.05
C GLY A 79 7.24 -2.60 -0.66
N VAL A 80 6.16 -3.18 -0.19
CA VAL A 80 4.81 -2.85 -0.63
C VAL A 80 4.21 -1.83 0.32
N ALA A 81 3.81 -0.66 -0.18
CA ALA A 81 3.16 0.36 0.60
C ALA A 81 1.73 0.57 0.12
N HIS A 82 0.83 0.87 1.05
CA HIS A 82 -0.57 1.14 0.77
C HIS A 82 -0.94 2.55 1.22
N VAL A 83 -1.54 3.32 0.32
CA VAL A 83 -2.08 4.64 0.64
C VAL A 83 -3.60 4.50 0.72
N PRO A 84 -4.20 4.55 1.92
CA PRO A 84 -5.63 4.36 2.07
C PRO A 84 -6.42 5.57 1.59
N GLU A 85 -7.70 5.36 1.36
CA GLU A 85 -8.63 6.44 1.05
C GLU A 85 -8.83 7.34 2.27
N GLY A 86 -9.01 8.64 2.01
CA GLY A 86 -9.22 9.65 3.04
C GLY A 86 -7.92 10.11 3.70
N ARG A 87 -8.05 10.96 4.68
CA ARG A 87 -6.90 11.49 5.41
C ARG A 87 -6.58 10.57 6.58
N ARG A 88 -5.74 9.59 6.35
CA ARG A 88 -5.32 8.62 7.36
C ARG A 88 -3.99 9.03 7.99
N VAL A 89 -3.95 10.25 8.54
CA VAL A 89 -2.76 10.79 9.20
C VAL A 89 -2.93 10.77 10.72
N PHE A 90 -1.81 10.82 11.43
CA PHE A 90 -1.81 10.98 12.89
C PHE A 90 -1.99 12.46 13.22
N ALA A 91 -3.24 12.84 13.49
CA ALA A 91 -3.61 14.26 13.66
C ALA A 91 -2.91 14.94 14.86
N ASP A 92 -2.54 14.18 15.88
CA ASP A 92 -1.85 14.71 17.06
C ASP A 92 -0.34 14.83 16.87
N LEU A 93 0.20 14.28 15.81
CA LEU A 93 1.62 14.38 15.48
C LEU A 93 1.85 15.51 14.46
N SER A 94 3.06 16.05 14.45
CA SER A 94 3.45 17.04 13.46
C SER A 94 3.56 16.43 12.05
N VAL A 95 3.63 17.30 11.04
CA VAL A 95 3.88 16.87 9.66
C VAL A 95 5.18 16.08 9.58
N TYR A 96 6.25 16.57 10.20
CA TYR A 96 7.54 15.86 10.22
C TYR A 96 7.43 14.48 10.85
N GLN A 97 6.74 14.38 11.99
CA GLN A 97 6.55 13.10 12.69
C GLN A 97 5.75 12.11 11.85
N ASN A 98 4.71 12.58 11.13
CA ASN A 98 3.95 11.72 10.22
C ASN A 98 4.84 11.17 9.09
N LEU A 99 5.66 12.00 8.48
CA LEU A 99 6.60 11.57 7.44
C LEU A 99 7.59 10.55 7.98
N LYS A 100 8.11 10.79 9.18
CA LYS A 100 9.06 9.89 9.83
C LYS A 100 8.42 8.52 10.17
N MET A 101 7.15 8.50 10.54
CA MET A 101 6.41 7.27 10.79
C MET A 101 6.31 6.39 9.54
N GLY A 102 6.24 7.01 8.35
CA GLY A 102 6.24 6.27 7.08
C GLY A 102 7.53 5.51 6.82
N ALA A 103 8.60 5.85 7.50
CA ALA A 103 9.91 5.21 7.35
C ALA A 103 10.21 4.20 8.47
N TYR A 104 9.19 3.72 9.19
CA TYR A 104 9.41 2.86 10.36
C TYR A 104 10.12 1.52 10.03
N THR A 105 10.06 1.07 8.78
CA THR A 105 10.75 -0.14 8.32
C THR A 105 12.22 0.11 7.97
N ARG A 106 12.65 1.38 7.91
CA ARG A 106 14.00 1.77 7.54
C ARG A 106 14.82 2.04 8.78
N LYS A 107 16.09 1.62 8.77
CA LYS A 107 17.01 1.77 9.91
C LYS A 107 18.09 2.83 9.68
N ASP A 108 18.37 3.16 8.44
CA ASP A 108 19.38 4.14 8.07
C ASP A 108 18.83 5.55 8.23
N LYS A 109 19.29 6.25 9.26
CA LYS A 109 18.86 7.62 9.57
C LYS A 109 19.19 8.61 8.46
N GLU A 110 20.33 8.44 7.82
CA GLU A 110 20.77 9.30 6.72
C GLU A 110 19.86 9.15 5.51
N GLU A 111 19.52 7.90 5.13
CA GLU A 111 18.57 7.61 4.07
C GLU A 111 17.20 8.23 4.35
N ILE A 112 16.72 8.12 5.60
CA ILE A 112 15.44 8.69 6.02
C ILE A 112 15.45 10.21 5.85
N GLU A 113 16.48 10.90 6.32
CA GLU A 113 16.57 12.36 6.22
C GLU A 113 16.70 12.83 4.77
N GLN A 114 17.44 12.11 3.93
CA GLN A 114 17.55 12.39 2.51
C GLN A 114 16.19 12.25 1.81
N THR A 115 15.42 11.21 2.14
CA THR A 115 14.09 10.98 1.58
C THR A 115 13.12 12.06 2.02
N ILE A 116 13.17 12.48 3.30
CA ILE A 116 12.33 13.57 3.80
C ILE A 116 12.67 14.88 3.07
N ALA A 117 13.95 15.15 2.84
CA ALA A 117 14.38 16.32 2.09
C ALA A 117 13.82 16.31 0.66
N MET A 118 13.82 15.15 0.00
CA MET A 118 13.22 14.99 -1.33
C MET A 118 11.72 15.25 -1.30
N VAL A 119 11.01 14.76 -0.30
CA VAL A 119 9.57 15.01 -0.12
C VAL A 119 9.30 16.50 0.06
N TYR A 120 10.09 17.20 0.84
CA TYR A 120 9.96 18.64 1.04
C TYR A 120 10.23 19.44 -0.25
N GLU A 121 11.13 18.95 -1.09
CA GLU A 121 11.39 19.56 -2.37
C GLU A 121 10.18 19.44 -3.31
N ARG A 122 9.54 18.29 -3.32
CA ARG A 122 8.34 18.03 -4.13
C ARG A 122 7.08 18.68 -3.56
N PHE A 123 7.02 18.82 -2.24
CA PHE A 123 5.88 19.38 -1.52
C PHE A 123 6.35 20.48 -0.55
N PRO A 124 6.68 21.68 -1.05
CA PRO A 124 7.26 22.76 -0.23
C PRO A 124 6.40 23.16 0.97
N ARG A 125 5.08 23.05 0.87
CA ARG A 125 4.16 23.38 1.97
C ARG A 125 4.35 22.48 3.18
N LEU A 126 4.73 21.22 2.95
CA LEU A 126 5.01 20.30 4.06
C LEU A 126 6.26 20.75 4.84
N LYS A 127 7.25 21.28 4.14
CA LYS A 127 8.45 21.83 4.79
C LYS A 127 8.12 23.07 5.63
N GLU A 128 7.32 23.98 5.07
CA GLU A 128 6.88 25.20 5.77
C GLU A 128 6.10 24.86 7.04
N ARG A 129 5.33 23.78 7.03
CA ARG A 129 4.45 23.36 8.10
C ARG A 129 4.98 22.15 8.88
N LYS A 130 6.27 21.86 8.80
CA LYS A 130 6.86 20.63 9.38
C LYS A 130 6.61 20.46 10.87
N ALA A 131 6.52 21.52 11.62
CA ALA A 131 6.26 21.50 13.06
C ALA A 131 4.77 21.61 13.42
N GLN A 132 3.91 21.82 12.42
CA GLN A 132 2.47 21.95 12.63
C GLN A 132 1.83 20.56 12.74
N ARG A 133 0.76 20.45 13.52
CA ARG A 133 -0.05 19.22 13.57
C ARG A 133 -0.67 18.92 12.21
N ALA A 134 -0.67 17.65 11.85
CA ALA A 134 -1.22 17.19 10.60
C ALA A 134 -2.75 17.23 10.53
#